data_a1d6506cc3e2707b3ad36cef45208cf4
#
_entry.id   a1d6506cc3e2707b3ad36cef45208cf4
#
_cell.length_a   1.000
_cell.length_b   1.000
_cell.length_c   1.000
_cell.angle_alpha   90.00
_cell.angle_beta   90.00
_cell.angle_gamma   90.00
#
_symmetry.space_group_name_H-M   'P 1'
#
loop_
_entity.id
_entity.type
_entity.pdbx_description
1 polymer ?
#
loop_
_entity_poly.entity_id
_entity_poly.type
_entity_poly.pdbx_seq_one_letter_code
_entity_poly.pdbx_strand_id
1 'polypeptide(L)'
;MEIHLFILWSKVSSERENILSDIAGKFITLDIYNITWSKNKFSENLSRFYGQNLPKNSKKEQHCGSETFTCVIVRDESPKYEPRQTSKGIRVVNVNLFDSKKLYRSWTGGGHKIHATDDVEETRIQLMLLLEKQYDYYLICNQNFVAEKECNQDLIRSIGWQSLEDVFDILNKTINYVILRNFETVHDQMDSLHPDIDILTDNQDYAISILNAHKTFSKKFRVQYKVLIDNKYINFDLRFNGDNYYDINWQKDILATRIKENFFYRPSDINYFYSLLYHALLHKDKLGYDYERRLLELNNKCSFVSQRKYFSVLEIFNELEDFIDSQKYHVTYPNDFSVHWNYQLYSKKNRSWSFFHKVFRSYVSFMKLVGDTKKSIAGWLMKLVRRSIFLFTNHWKISRSLKGLNVSNIKIFKFKNWHDGFAYYSGVFKGEIVFIKISTKHLFLDNEKIFYDLFKDNLSLIKVIRFFENKNIQILISEFSDEKELTEQDILDYPDRLLQIYEILKTIKHKDCIHRDVKLNNFLLKDDKVRIIDFTYSTCLNHSNRFNDLSFNKREDVIILKKLGGIFKPNIFQWNDFYSIDVVLEALFSEDMDIDTRLKILKYKKLFRKNLGDNYHAIKEHK
;
A
#
# COMPACT_ATOMS: atom_id res chain seq x y z
N MET A 1 30.29 18.93 -14.25
CA MET A 1 29.12 18.94 -15.16
C MET A 1 28.28 17.74 -14.92
N GLU A 2 26.95 17.89 -15.03
CA GLU A 2 25.97 16.82 -14.81
C GLU A 2 24.84 16.91 -15.83
N ILE A 3 24.21 15.78 -16.12
CA ILE A 3 23.04 15.71 -16.99
C ILE A 3 21.80 15.65 -16.15
N HIS A 4 20.77 16.40 -16.56
CA HIS A 4 19.49 16.47 -15.88
C HIS A 4 18.31 16.53 -16.86
N LEU A 5 17.09 16.34 -16.34
CA LEU A 5 15.85 16.42 -17.12
C LEU A 5 14.93 17.51 -16.58
N PHE A 6 14.31 18.25 -17.49
CA PHE A 6 13.06 18.94 -17.24
C PHE A 6 11.91 18.24 -17.97
N ILE A 7 10.79 18.04 -17.29
CA ILE A 7 9.56 17.57 -17.90
C ILE A 7 8.52 18.69 -17.81
N LEU A 8 8.10 19.16 -18.96
CA LEU A 8 7.04 20.12 -19.11
C LEU A 8 5.78 19.35 -19.50
N TRP A 9 4.91 19.10 -18.52
CA TRP A 9 3.68 18.37 -18.75
C TRP A 9 2.70 19.13 -19.65
N SER A 10 1.75 18.45 -20.29
CA SER A 10 0.90 19.03 -21.32
C SER A 10 0.11 20.30 -20.90
N LYS A 11 -0.12 20.48 -19.59
CA LYS A 11 -0.78 21.68 -19.03
C LYS A 11 0.09 22.94 -18.96
N VAL A 12 1.29 22.91 -19.54
CA VAL A 12 2.25 24.04 -19.59
C VAL A 12 2.09 24.84 -20.89
N SER A 13 1.26 24.44 -21.82
CA SER A 13 1.24 24.89 -23.22
C SER A 13 1.47 26.40 -23.48
N SER A 14 0.89 27.30 -22.66
CA SER A 14 1.04 28.75 -22.86
C SER A 14 2.44 29.30 -22.50
N GLU A 15 3.15 28.63 -21.57
CA GLU A 15 4.45 29.10 -21.06
C GLU A 15 5.63 28.27 -21.62
N ARG A 16 5.35 27.29 -22.49
CA ARG A 16 6.37 26.33 -22.96
C ARG A 16 7.60 27.03 -23.56
N GLU A 17 7.38 27.95 -24.49
CA GLU A 17 8.46 28.65 -25.20
C GLU A 17 9.28 29.55 -24.27
N ASN A 18 8.63 30.25 -23.33
CA ASN A 18 9.30 31.06 -22.31
C ASN A 18 10.20 30.19 -21.44
N ILE A 19 9.71 29.02 -21.02
CA ILE A 19 10.47 28.08 -20.20
C ILE A 19 11.65 27.50 -20.99
N LEU A 20 11.44 27.07 -22.21
CA LEU A 20 12.53 26.56 -23.06
C LEU A 20 13.62 27.59 -23.31
N SER A 21 13.25 28.85 -23.54
CA SER A 21 14.22 29.98 -23.69
C SER A 21 15.04 30.19 -22.41
N ASP A 22 14.40 30.18 -21.23
CA ASP A 22 15.10 30.38 -19.97
C ASP A 22 16.01 29.16 -19.63
N ILE A 23 15.54 27.90 -19.93
CA ILE A 23 16.38 26.70 -19.81
C ILE A 23 17.63 26.83 -20.68
N ALA A 24 17.51 27.23 -21.95
CA ALA A 24 18.61 27.39 -22.88
C ALA A 24 19.58 28.51 -22.45
N GLY A 25 19.10 29.53 -21.72
CA GLY A 25 19.93 30.58 -21.14
C GLY A 25 20.71 30.15 -19.88
N LYS A 26 20.29 29.10 -19.20
CA LYS A 26 20.89 28.63 -17.93
C LYS A 26 21.70 27.35 -18.06
N PHE A 27 21.32 26.49 -19.00
CA PHE A 27 21.89 25.17 -19.21
C PHE A 27 22.20 24.93 -20.68
N ILE A 28 23.08 23.99 -20.96
CA ILE A 28 23.28 23.53 -22.34
C ILE A 28 22.18 22.49 -22.65
N THR A 29 21.29 22.84 -23.57
CA THR A 29 20.25 21.92 -24.06
C THR A 29 20.89 20.90 -25.00
N LEU A 30 20.74 19.61 -24.68
CA LEU A 30 21.30 18.51 -25.47
C LEU A 30 20.25 17.88 -26.41
N ASP A 31 19.06 17.63 -25.89
CA ASP A 31 17.95 17.06 -26.66
C ASP A 31 16.60 17.57 -26.13
N ILE A 32 15.60 17.61 -27.02
CA ILE A 32 14.21 17.87 -26.65
C ILE A 32 13.35 16.77 -27.29
N TYR A 33 12.52 16.11 -26.49
CA TYR A 33 11.57 15.11 -26.91
C TYR A 33 10.14 15.53 -26.58
N ASN A 34 9.25 15.47 -27.58
CA ASN A 34 7.81 15.53 -27.37
C ASN A 34 7.30 14.10 -27.21
N ILE A 35 6.90 13.74 -25.99
CA ILE A 35 6.56 12.36 -25.62
C ILE A 35 5.04 12.23 -25.51
N THR A 36 4.49 11.21 -26.14
CA THR A 36 3.07 10.86 -26.04
C THR A 36 2.93 9.45 -25.49
N TRP A 37 2.32 9.32 -24.31
CA TRP A 37 1.96 8.03 -23.72
C TRP A 37 0.57 7.59 -24.14
N SER A 38 0.34 6.29 -24.19
CA SER A 38 -0.98 5.70 -24.40
C SER A 38 -1.97 6.18 -23.34
N LYS A 39 -3.13 6.68 -23.74
CA LYS A 39 -4.15 7.25 -22.83
C LYS A 39 -4.58 6.26 -21.73
N ASN A 40 -4.73 4.98 -22.07
CA ASN A 40 -5.12 3.93 -21.12
C ASN A 40 -4.01 3.55 -20.11
N LYS A 41 -2.76 3.89 -20.41
CA LYS A 41 -1.59 3.63 -19.54
C LYS A 41 -1.02 4.87 -18.85
N PHE A 42 -1.55 6.04 -19.14
CA PHE A 42 -1.01 7.31 -18.64
C PHE A 42 -0.88 7.33 -17.11
N SER A 43 -1.92 6.96 -16.35
CA SER A 43 -1.89 6.93 -14.89
C SER A 43 -0.86 5.93 -14.33
N GLU A 44 -0.72 4.77 -14.99
CA GLU A 44 0.24 3.75 -14.61
C GLU A 44 1.68 4.22 -14.86
N ASN A 45 1.94 4.77 -16.04
CA ASN A 45 3.23 5.36 -16.40
C ASN A 45 3.60 6.50 -15.45
N LEU A 46 2.66 7.40 -15.14
CA LEU A 46 2.89 8.50 -14.21
C LEU A 46 3.25 8.01 -12.80
N SER A 47 2.54 6.98 -12.31
CA SER A 47 2.81 6.35 -11.03
C SER A 47 4.21 5.76 -10.98
N ARG A 48 4.59 5.02 -12.02
CA ARG A 48 5.89 4.39 -12.18
C ARG A 48 7.01 5.42 -12.33
N PHE A 49 6.83 6.44 -13.15
CA PHE A 49 7.79 7.51 -13.36
C PHE A 49 8.17 8.24 -12.06
N TYR A 50 7.19 8.50 -11.20
CA TYR A 50 7.42 9.14 -9.91
C TYR A 50 7.76 8.18 -8.77
N GLY A 51 7.78 6.88 -9.00
CA GLY A 51 7.93 5.87 -7.93
C GLY A 51 6.86 5.99 -6.84
N GLN A 52 5.63 6.37 -7.21
CA GLN A 52 4.53 6.64 -6.28
C GLN A 52 3.27 5.92 -6.76
N ASN A 53 2.55 5.29 -5.85
CA ASN A 53 1.24 4.74 -6.19
C ASN A 53 0.20 5.88 -6.24
N LEU A 54 0.03 6.46 -7.41
CA LEU A 54 -0.92 7.54 -7.68
C LEU A 54 -2.28 6.93 -8.07
N PRO A 55 -3.38 7.31 -7.39
CA PRO A 55 -4.71 6.96 -7.86
C PRO A 55 -4.97 7.55 -9.26
N LYS A 56 -5.76 6.87 -10.07
CA LYS A 56 -6.24 7.43 -11.34
C LYS A 56 -7.00 8.74 -11.07
N ASN A 57 -6.80 9.73 -11.93
CA ASN A 57 -7.34 11.09 -11.76
C ASN A 57 -6.88 11.81 -10.48
N SER A 58 -5.69 11.45 -9.94
CA SER A 58 -5.09 12.19 -8.84
C SER A 58 -4.86 13.65 -9.22
N LYS A 59 -4.79 14.57 -8.23
CA LYS A 59 -4.45 15.97 -8.49
C LYS A 59 -3.14 16.12 -9.27
N LYS A 60 -2.18 15.23 -9.04
CA LYS A 60 -0.92 15.22 -9.77
C LYS A 60 -1.16 14.92 -11.26
N GLU A 61 -1.95 13.91 -11.57
CA GLU A 61 -2.32 13.56 -12.94
C GLU A 61 -3.10 14.69 -13.62
N GLN A 62 -4.05 15.31 -12.93
CA GLN A 62 -4.80 16.46 -13.43
C GLN A 62 -3.89 17.68 -13.75
N HIS A 63 -2.88 17.94 -12.90
CA HIS A 63 -1.90 19.00 -13.14
C HIS A 63 -0.98 18.66 -14.32
N CYS A 64 -0.62 17.38 -14.50
CA CYS A 64 0.21 16.96 -15.63
C CYS A 64 -0.55 17.01 -16.95
N GLY A 65 -1.84 16.64 -16.95
CA GLY A 65 -2.61 16.37 -18.17
C GLY A 65 -2.22 15.01 -18.76
N SER A 66 -2.93 14.57 -19.78
CA SER A 66 -2.74 13.24 -20.40
C SER A 66 -2.39 13.30 -21.89
N GLU A 67 -1.96 14.46 -22.36
CA GLU A 67 -1.56 14.69 -23.73
C GLU A 67 -0.03 14.68 -23.86
N THR A 68 0.48 15.00 -25.04
CA THR A 68 1.92 15.11 -25.32
C THR A 68 2.59 16.09 -24.36
N PHE A 69 3.70 15.70 -23.80
CA PHE A 69 4.53 16.50 -22.90
C PHE A 69 5.97 16.59 -23.41
N THR A 70 6.70 17.63 -23.00
CA THR A 70 8.06 17.85 -23.45
C THR A 70 9.07 17.41 -22.40
N CYS A 71 10.04 16.59 -22.81
CA CYS A 71 11.22 16.22 -22.01
C CYS A 71 12.45 16.96 -22.58
N VAL A 72 13.08 17.80 -21.75
CA VAL A 72 14.28 18.56 -22.11
C VAL A 72 15.46 17.95 -21.37
N ILE A 73 16.46 17.50 -22.12
CA ILE A 73 17.71 16.96 -21.57
C ILE A 73 18.74 18.09 -21.58
N VAL A 74 19.25 18.39 -20.39
CA VAL A 74 20.18 19.51 -20.20
C VAL A 74 21.47 19.06 -19.54
N ARG A 75 22.57 19.80 -19.81
CA ARG A 75 23.83 19.70 -19.11
C ARG A 75 24.01 20.94 -18.22
N ASP A 76 24.13 20.68 -16.92
CA ASP A 76 24.55 21.69 -15.93
C ASP A 76 26.06 21.66 -15.80
N GLU A 77 26.70 22.71 -16.27
CA GLU A 77 28.16 22.85 -16.27
C GLU A 77 28.74 23.07 -14.85
N SER A 78 27.92 23.62 -13.94
CA SER A 78 28.36 24.02 -12.60
C SER A 78 27.34 23.62 -11.55
N PRO A 79 27.12 22.29 -11.34
CA PRO A 79 26.13 21.80 -10.41
C PRO A 79 26.43 22.25 -8.99
N LYS A 80 25.39 22.63 -8.25
CA LYS A 80 25.46 23.06 -6.85
C LYS A 80 24.46 22.28 -6.04
N TYR A 81 24.91 21.72 -4.92
CA TYR A 81 24.08 20.88 -4.05
C TYR A 81 23.86 21.53 -2.70
N GLU A 82 22.60 21.70 -2.31
CA GLU A 82 22.22 22.23 -0.99
C GLU A 82 20.98 21.51 -0.44
N PRO A 83 20.79 21.51 0.88
CA PRO A 83 19.55 21.03 1.48
C PRO A 83 18.34 21.87 1.03
N ARG A 84 17.28 21.23 0.57
CA ARG A 84 15.99 21.86 0.24
C ARG A 84 14.85 21.06 0.82
N GLN A 85 13.76 21.72 1.18
CA GLN A 85 12.53 21.08 1.59
C GLN A 85 11.82 20.52 0.34
N THR A 86 11.74 19.20 0.25
CA THR A 86 11.03 18.47 -0.80
C THR A 86 9.74 17.82 -0.26
N SER A 87 8.91 17.24 -1.12
CA SER A 87 7.75 16.44 -0.71
C SER A 87 8.14 15.18 0.09
N LYS A 88 9.39 14.75 0.01
CA LYS A 88 9.95 13.59 0.73
C LYS A 88 10.78 14.00 1.97
N GLY A 89 10.66 15.24 2.44
CA GLY A 89 11.45 15.82 3.52
C GLY A 89 12.65 16.66 3.03
N ILE A 90 13.57 17.02 3.95
CA ILE A 90 14.79 17.74 3.60
C ILE A 90 15.74 16.79 2.87
N ARG A 91 16.15 17.17 1.66
CA ARG A 91 17.10 16.43 0.82
C ARG A 91 18.13 17.38 0.23
N VAL A 92 19.33 16.86 0.02
CA VAL A 92 20.38 17.56 -0.75
C VAL A 92 20.04 17.36 -2.23
N VAL A 93 19.83 18.48 -2.94
CA VAL A 93 19.39 18.49 -4.34
C VAL A 93 20.25 19.45 -5.15
N ASN A 94 20.32 19.25 -6.47
CA ASN A 94 20.92 20.24 -7.36
C ASN A 94 20.04 21.50 -7.38
N VAL A 95 20.51 22.59 -6.75
CA VAL A 95 19.73 23.83 -6.60
C VAL A 95 19.48 24.54 -7.91
N ASN A 96 20.35 24.41 -8.90
CA ASN A 96 20.17 25.05 -10.21
C ASN A 96 18.86 24.50 -10.86
N LEU A 97 18.66 23.18 -10.81
CA LEU A 97 17.46 22.51 -11.31
C LEU A 97 16.25 22.76 -10.40
N PHE A 98 16.44 22.63 -9.08
CA PHE A 98 15.37 22.77 -8.11
C PHE A 98 14.73 24.16 -8.11
N ASP A 99 15.56 25.20 -8.12
CA ASP A 99 15.11 26.60 -8.10
C ASP A 99 14.49 26.99 -9.46
N SER A 100 15.06 26.52 -10.59
CA SER A 100 14.45 26.68 -11.93
C SER A 100 13.08 25.99 -12.01
N LYS A 101 12.96 24.75 -11.52
CA LYS A 101 11.68 24.04 -11.40
C LYS A 101 10.64 24.84 -10.61
N LYS A 102 11.05 25.43 -9.48
CA LYS A 102 10.18 26.27 -8.63
C LYS A 102 9.75 27.53 -9.36
N LEU A 103 10.66 28.19 -10.07
CA LEU A 103 10.38 29.37 -10.88
C LEU A 103 9.36 29.06 -11.98
N TYR A 104 9.58 28.00 -12.77
CA TYR A 104 8.68 27.65 -13.87
C TYR A 104 7.29 27.21 -13.38
N ARG A 105 7.22 26.57 -12.20
CA ARG A 105 5.93 26.32 -11.55
C ARG A 105 5.17 27.61 -11.22
N SER A 106 5.87 28.68 -10.81
CA SER A 106 5.23 29.98 -10.55
C SER A 106 4.66 30.60 -11.84
N TRP A 107 5.36 30.50 -12.97
CA TRP A 107 4.87 30.99 -14.25
C TRP A 107 3.61 30.25 -14.74
N THR A 108 3.51 28.97 -14.43
CA THR A 108 2.38 28.12 -14.86
C THR A 108 1.22 28.07 -13.85
N GLY A 109 1.20 28.93 -12.84
CA GLY A 109 0.15 28.96 -11.81
C GLY A 109 0.28 27.84 -10.77
N GLY A 110 1.47 27.26 -10.59
CA GLY A 110 1.77 26.26 -9.55
C GLY A 110 1.42 24.83 -9.92
N GLY A 111 1.37 23.98 -8.90
CA GLY A 111 1.05 22.56 -9.04
C GLY A 111 2.23 21.69 -9.52
N HIS A 112 1.90 20.57 -10.19
CA HIS A 112 2.87 19.58 -10.66
C HIS A 112 3.14 19.64 -12.17
N LYS A 113 2.88 20.77 -12.80
CA LYS A 113 3.02 20.92 -14.25
C LYS A 113 4.47 20.84 -14.75
N ILE A 114 5.42 21.14 -13.88
CA ILE A 114 6.85 21.04 -14.15
C ILE A 114 7.49 20.03 -13.20
N HIS A 115 8.30 19.13 -13.77
CA HIS A 115 9.23 18.30 -13.04
C HIS A 115 10.65 18.60 -13.49
N ALA A 116 11.61 18.50 -12.58
CA ALA A 116 13.04 18.43 -12.89
C ALA A 116 13.67 17.43 -11.93
N THR A 117 14.68 16.72 -12.39
CA THR A 117 15.42 15.76 -11.58
C THR A 117 16.18 16.48 -10.45
N ASP A 118 16.17 15.89 -9.28
CA ASP A 118 16.80 16.47 -8.09
C ASP A 118 18.30 16.11 -8.00
N ASP A 119 18.70 14.99 -8.64
CA ASP A 119 20.08 14.47 -8.65
C ASP A 119 20.36 13.60 -9.90
N VAL A 120 21.61 13.14 -10.00
CA VAL A 120 22.09 12.29 -11.11
C VAL A 120 21.43 10.90 -11.12
N GLU A 121 21.17 10.33 -9.96
CA GLU A 121 20.54 9.01 -9.87
C GLU A 121 19.11 9.05 -10.41
N GLU A 122 18.32 10.03 -10.01
CA GLU A 122 16.98 10.25 -10.54
C GLU A 122 17.02 10.45 -12.07
N THR A 123 18.01 11.19 -12.56
CA THR A 123 18.19 11.43 -13.99
C THR A 123 18.47 10.13 -14.74
N ARG A 124 19.38 9.30 -14.25
CA ARG A 124 19.73 8.00 -14.83
C ARG A 124 18.51 7.08 -14.97
N ILE A 125 17.69 7.03 -13.92
CA ILE A 125 16.44 6.24 -13.90
C ILE A 125 15.43 6.79 -14.90
N GLN A 126 15.18 8.07 -14.89
CA GLN A 126 14.15 8.69 -15.72
C GLN A 126 14.50 8.70 -17.20
N LEU A 127 15.78 8.91 -17.57
CA LEU A 127 16.27 8.75 -18.94
C LEU A 127 16.00 7.35 -19.47
N MET A 128 16.33 6.34 -18.66
CA MET A 128 16.09 4.95 -19.04
C MET A 128 14.60 4.65 -19.18
N LEU A 129 13.79 5.06 -18.22
CA LEU A 129 12.34 4.83 -18.25
C LEU A 129 11.65 5.47 -19.45
N LEU A 130 12.01 6.72 -19.78
CA LEU A 130 11.35 7.50 -20.84
C LEU A 130 11.84 7.14 -22.23
N LEU A 131 13.16 6.94 -22.41
CA LEU A 131 13.81 6.98 -23.72
C LEU A 131 14.69 5.74 -23.98
N GLU A 132 14.84 4.83 -23.01
CA GLU A 132 15.77 3.70 -23.06
C GLU A 132 17.22 4.16 -23.36
N LYS A 133 17.60 5.33 -22.83
CA LYS A 133 18.91 5.94 -23.04
C LYS A 133 19.75 5.93 -21.77
N GLN A 134 21.06 5.72 -21.95
CA GLN A 134 22.02 5.73 -20.85
C GLN A 134 22.45 7.16 -20.54
N TYR A 135 22.59 7.46 -19.26
CA TYR A 135 23.10 8.75 -18.76
C TYR A 135 24.48 9.07 -19.33
N ASP A 136 25.38 8.08 -19.37
CA ASP A 136 26.75 8.24 -19.79
C ASP A 136 26.88 8.60 -21.29
N TYR A 137 25.88 8.22 -22.12
CA TYR A 137 25.80 8.68 -23.51
C TYR A 137 25.79 10.20 -23.61
N TYR A 138 25.01 10.85 -22.77
CA TYR A 138 24.89 12.33 -22.76
C TYR A 138 26.09 13.02 -22.10
N LEU A 139 26.85 12.37 -21.24
CA LEU A 139 28.10 12.93 -20.69
C LEU A 139 29.17 13.12 -21.75
N ILE A 140 29.27 12.19 -22.70
CA ILE A 140 30.28 12.21 -23.78
C ILE A 140 29.76 12.88 -25.06
N CYS A 141 28.46 13.14 -25.13
CA CYS A 141 27.82 13.76 -26.29
C CYS A 141 28.21 15.23 -26.39
N ASN A 142 28.95 15.60 -27.43
CA ASN A 142 29.32 16.96 -27.75
C ASN A 142 28.33 17.64 -28.74
N GLN A 143 27.22 16.99 -29.04
CA GLN A 143 26.21 17.53 -29.95
C GLN A 143 25.35 18.55 -29.22
N ASN A 144 25.20 19.74 -29.85
CA ASN A 144 24.18 20.68 -29.43
C ASN A 144 22.81 20.29 -29.97
N PHE A 145 21.77 20.74 -29.31
CA PHE A 145 20.40 20.56 -29.76
C PHE A 145 20.22 21.06 -31.21
N VAL A 146 19.63 20.22 -32.05
CA VAL A 146 19.41 20.55 -33.48
C VAL A 146 17.92 20.73 -33.74
N ALA A 147 17.06 19.80 -33.29
CA ALA A 147 15.63 19.83 -33.52
C ALA A 147 14.89 18.99 -32.45
N GLU A 148 13.62 19.32 -32.23
CA GLU A 148 12.74 18.52 -31.38
C GLU A 148 12.43 17.15 -32.04
N LYS A 149 12.32 16.14 -31.20
CA LYS A 149 12.07 14.76 -31.61
C LYS A 149 10.73 14.27 -31.07
N GLU A 150 9.94 13.63 -31.93
CA GLU A 150 8.71 12.99 -31.50
C GLU A 150 8.98 11.58 -30.95
N CYS A 151 8.30 11.22 -29.86
CA CYS A 151 8.45 9.93 -29.20
C CYS A 151 7.09 9.41 -28.72
N ASN A 152 6.50 8.52 -29.51
CA ASN A 152 5.18 7.95 -29.24
C ASN A 152 5.33 6.54 -28.61
N GLN A 153 5.69 6.49 -27.33
CA GLN A 153 5.87 5.24 -26.59
C GLN A 153 5.59 5.42 -25.10
N ASP A 154 5.08 4.36 -24.47
CA ASP A 154 4.96 4.26 -23.03
C ASP A 154 6.34 4.07 -22.37
N LEU A 155 6.42 4.10 -21.03
CA LEU A 155 7.64 3.75 -20.32
C LEU A 155 8.13 2.36 -20.74
N ILE A 156 9.46 2.18 -20.78
CA ILE A 156 10.06 0.89 -21.16
C ILE A 156 9.41 -0.26 -20.39
N ARG A 157 9.19 -1.37 -21.07
CA ARG A 157 8.63 -2.61 -20.49
C ARG A 157 7.31 -2.37 -19.72
N SER A 158 6.47 -1.45 -20.19
CA SER A 158 5.14 -1.17 -19.59
C SER A 158 4.16 -2.34 -19.70
N ILE A 159 4.42 -3.29 -20.59
CA ILE A 159 3.63 -4.52 -20.79
C ILE A 159 4.29 -5.77 -20.19
N GLY A 160 5.45 -5.64 -19.56
CA GLY A 160 6.28 -6.72 -19.01
C GLY A 160 7.63 -6.85 -19.68
N TRP A 161 8.50 -7.64 -19.11
CA TRP A 161 9.85 -7.94 -19.55
C TRP A 161 9.86 -9.13 -20.50
N GLN A 162 10.82 -9.19 -21.41
CA GLN A 162 10.95 -10.31 -22.36
C GLN A 162 11.66 -11.51 -21.72
N SER A 163 12.71 -11.25 -20.94
CA SER A 163 13.50 -12.28 -20.25
C SER A 163 14.17 -11.74 -18.99
N LEU A 164 14.83 -12.61 -18.21
CA LEU A 164 15.66 -12.19 -17.08
C LEU A 164 16.89 -11.38 -17.53
N GLU A 165 17.48 -11.74 -18.68
CA GLU A 165 18.59 -10.99 -19.26
C GLU A 165 18.19 -9.55 -19.61
N ASP A 166 16.99 -9.34 -20.16
CA ASP A 166 16.43 -8.01 -20.45
C ASP A 166 16.27 -7.21 -19.14
N VAL A 167 15.78 -7.84 -18.07
CA VAL A 167 15.69 -7.23 -16.74
C VAL A 167 17.05 -6.76 -16.25
N PHE A 168 18.02 -7.67 -16.22
CA PHE A 168 19.34 -7.38 -15.65
C PHE A 168 20.18 -6.46 -16.53
N ASP A 169 20.00 -6.48 -17.84
CA ASP A 169 20.64 -5.50 -18.73
C ASP A 169 20.25 -4.06 -18.36
N ILE A 170 18.97 -3.82 -18.13
CA ILE A 170 18.48 -2.50 -17.72
C ILE A 170 18.91 -2.17 -16.28
N LEU A 171 18.84 -3.12 -15.34
CA LEU A 171 19.31 -2.91 -13.97
C LEU A 171 20.81 -2.54 -13.93
N ASN A 172 21.64 -3.21 -14.74
CA ASN A 172 23.08 -2.92 -14.84
C ASN A 172 23.38 -1.47 -15.27
N LYS A 173 22.48 -0.87 -16.05
CA LYS A 173 22.62 0.48 -16.60
C LYS A 173 22.03 1.57 -15.68
N THR A 174 21.26 1.18 -14.67
CA THR A 174 20.41 2.12 -13.92
C THR A 174 20.66 2.16 -12.43
N ILE A 175 20.77 1.04 -11.75
CA ILE A 175 20.87 0.98 -10.29
C ILE A 175 22.06 0.17 -9.82
N ASN A 176 22.46 0.42 -8.59
CA ASN A 176 23.45 -0.35 -7.89
C ASN A 176 22.76 -1.53 -7.16
N TYR A 177 23.07 -2.77 -7.54
CA TYR A 177 22.43 -3.95 -6.98
C TYR A 177 23.34 -5.19 -7.01
N VAL A 178 22.95 -6.20 -6.23
CA VAL A 178 23.45 -7.59 -6.33
C VAL A 178 22.30 -8.56 -6.15
N ILE A 179 22.41 -9.75 -6.76
CA ILE A 179 21.60 -10.92 -6.39
C ILE A 179 22.30 -11.56 -5.19
N LEU A 180 21.66 -11.55 -4.01
CA LEU A 180 22.28 -11.97 -2.75
C LEU A 180 22.62 -13.46 -2.70
N ARG A 181 21.80 -14.30 -3.30
CA ARG A 181 21.92 -15.77 -3.26
C ARG A 181 21.09 -16.44 -4.36
N ASN A 182 21.31 -17.73 -4.56
CA ASN A 182 20.66 -18.55 -5.60
C ASN A 182 20.91 -18.02 -7.01
N PHE A 183 21.97 -17.26 -7.22
CA PHE A 183 22.32 -16.73 -8.52
C PHE A 183 22.90 -17.80 -9.43
N GLU A 184 23.40 -18.92 -8.88
CA GLU A 184 23.90 -20.08 -9.63
C GLU A 184 22.80 -20.72 -10.49
N THR A 185 21.55 -20.59 -10.05
CA THR A 185 20.36 -21.16 -10.72
C THR A 185 19.40 -20.07 -11.20
N VAL A 186 19.89 -18.84 -11.43
CA VAL A 186 19.01 -17.72 -11.80
C VAL A 186 18.31 -17.96 -13.14
N HIS A 187 18.93 -18.65 -14.09
CA HIS A 187 18.30 -19.03 -15.35
C HIS A 187 17.13 -20.00 -15.15
N ASP A 188 17.26 -20.92 -14.18
CA ASP A 188 16.23 -21.93 -13.91
C ASP A 188 15.03 -21.36 -13.15
N GLN A 189 15.11 -20.10 -12.67
CA GLN A 189 14.00 -19.46 -11.94
C GLN A 189 12.73 -19.32 -12.79
N MET A 190 12.86 -19.18 -14.10
CA MET A 190 11.73 -19.11 -15.02
C MET A 190 10.90 -20.40 -15.05
N ASP A 191 11.55 -21.55 -14.81
CA ASP A 191 10.93 -22.87 -14.82
C ASP A 191 10.63 -23.40 -13.40
N SER A 192 11.00 -22.65 -12.37
CA SER A 192 10.72 -23.01 -10.97
C SER A 192 9.23 -22.92 -10.64
N LEU A 193 8.76 -23.82 -9.80
CA LEU A 193 7.39 -23.76 -9.21
C LEU A 193 7.18 -22.54 -8.31
N HIS A 194 8.26 -22.04 -7.71
CA HIS A 194 8.26 -20.89 -6.81
C HIS A 194 9.45 -19.99 -7.11
N PRO A 195 9.42 -19.27 -8.22
CA PRO A 195 10.53 -18.40 -8.62
C PRO A 195 10.68 -17.25 -7.62
N ASP A 196 11.88 -17.07 -7.06
CA ASP A 196 12.18 -16.04 -6.07
C ASP A 196 13.62 -15.54 -6.24
N ILE A 197 13.78 -14.24 -6.48
CA ILE A 197 15.06 -13.59 -6.71
C ILE A 197 15.30 -12.57 -5.59
N ASP A 198 16.35 -12.79 -4.81
CA ASP A 198 16.75 -11.92 -3.70
C ASP A 198 17.73 -10.85 -4.18
N ILE A 199 17.29 -9.60 -4.24
CA ILE A 199 18.11 -8.46 -4.63
C ILE A 199 18.39 -7.56 -3.42
N LEU A 200 19.65 -7.12 -3.27
CA LEU A 200 20.02 -5.98 -2.45
C LEU A 200 20.33 -4.80 -3.38
N THR A 201 19.76 -3.64 -3.09
CA THR A 201 20.01 -2.38 -3.81
C THR A 201 20.24 -1.23 -2.85
N ASP A 202 20.86 -0.16 -3.31
CA ASP A 202 20.98 1.08 -2.56
C ASP A 202 19.67 1.86 -2.48
N ASN A 203 18.76 1.72 -3.47
CA ASN A 203 17.50 2.43 -3.53
C ASN A 203 16.33 1.55 -4.00
N GLN A 204 15.50 1.12 -3.06
CA GLN A 204 14.34 0.27 -3.33
C GLN A 204 13.31 0.95 -4.25
N ASP A 205 13.05 2.25 -4.08
CA ASP A 205 12.05 2.96 -4.88
C ASP A 205 12.42 2.98 -6.35
N TYR A 206 13.71 3.17 -6.65
CA TYR A 206 14.23 3.10 -8.02
C TYR A 206 14.17 1.70 -8.60
N ALA A 207 14.51 0.68 -7.81
CA ALA A 207 14.38 -0.71 -8.24
C ALA A 207 12.92 -1.06 -8.59
N ILE A 208 11.95 -0.64 -7.75
CA ILE A 208 10.52 -0.82 -8.00
C ILE A 208 10.10 -0.14 -9.32
N SER A 209 10.52 1.10 -9.54
CA SER A 209 10.20 1.87 -10.74
C SER A 209 10.76 1.22 -12.00
N ILE A 210 12.05 0.86 -12.00
CA ILE A 210 12.72 0.24 -13.15
C ILE A 210 12.09 -1.12 -13.46
N LEU A 211 11.96 -1.99 -12.47
CA LEU A 211 11.42 -3.34 -12.63
C LEU A 211 9.94 -3.37 -13.03
N ASN A 212 9.22 -2.26 -12.95
CA ASN A 212 7.74 -2.25 -13.00
C ASN A 212 7.16 -3.23 -11.98
N ALA A 213 7.71 -3.20 -10.76
CA ALA A 213 7.44 -4.18 -9.73
C ALA A 213 6.18 -3.84 -8.93
N HIS A 214 5.32 -4.84 -8.75
CA HIS A 214 4.06 -4.70 -8.01
C HIS A 214 4.14 -5.41 -6.67
N LYS A 215 3.72 -4.71 -5.61
CA LYS A 215 3.78 -5.25 -4.25
C LYS A 215 2.91 -6.48 -4.09
N THR A 216 3.49 -7.59 -3.61
CA THR A 216 2.74 -8.84 -3.36
C THR A 216 1.88 -8.74 -2.11
N PHE A 217 2.34 -7.99 -1.08
CA PHE A 217 1.64 -7.81 0.18
C PHE A 217 1.42 -6.34 0.49
N SER A 218 0.26 -5.99 1.02
CA SER A 218 -0.08 -4.60 1.38
C SER A 218 0.69 -4.04 2.58
N LYS A 219 1.37 -4.88 3.37
CA LYS A 219 2.10 -4.49 4.57
C LYS A 219 3.39 -3.75 4.19
N LYS A 220 3.63 -2.58 4.80
CA LYS A 220 4.78 -1.70 4.47
C LYS A 220 6.15 -2.35 4.61
N PHE A 221 6.33 -3.20 5.61
CA PHE A 221 7.62 -3.82 5.93
C PHE A 221 7.98 -5.00 5.03
N ARG A 222 7.03 -5.53 4.25
CA ARG A 222 7.31 -6.61 3.29
C ARG A 222 8.05 -6.07 2.09
N VAL A 223 9.13 -6.76 1.73
CA VAL A 223 10.01 -6.39 0.60
C VAL A 223 9.76 -7.21 -0.66
N GLN A 224 8.80 -8.13 -0.61
CA GLN A 224 8.45 -8.99 -1.74
C GLN A 224 7.56 -8.28 -2.74
N TYR A 225 7.99 -8.30 -3.99
CA TYR A 225 7.31 -7.76 -5.15
C TYR A 225 7.20 -8.84 -6.23
N LYS A 226 6.31 -8.65 -7.18
CA LYS A 226 6.17 -9.47 -8.37
C LYS A 226 6.48 -8.64 -9.61
N VAL A 227 7.24 -9.22 -10.52
CA VAL A 227 7.62 -8.63 -11.81
C VAL A 227 7.11 -9.54 -12.91
N LEU A 228 6.50 -8.98 -13.96
CA LEU A 228 5.99 -9.73 -15.10
C LEU A 228 7.12 -9.94 -16.12
N ILE A 229 7.53 -11.20 -16.32
CA ILE A 229 8.59 -11.58 -17.24
C ILE A 229 8.08 -12.74 -18.08
N ASP A 230 8.13 -12.63 -19.41
CA ASP A 230 7.60 -13.65 -20.34
C ASP A 230 6.19 -14.15 -19.94
N ASN A 231 5.28 -13.20 -19.67
CA ASN A 231 3.91 -13.47 -19.22
C ASN A 231 3.77 -14.27 -17.91
N LYS A 232 4.87 -14.49 -17.16
CA LYS A 232 4.88 -15.14 -15.84
C LYS A 232 5.25 -14.10 -14.76
N TYR A 233 4.63 -14.21 -13.57
CA TYR A 233 5.03 -13.39 -12.43
C TYR A 233 6.14 -14.06 -11.65
N ILE A 234 7.31 -13.41 -11.59
CA ILE A 234 8.46 -13.80 -10.77
C ILE A 234 8.47 -12.96 -9.50
N ASN A 235 8.71 -13.58 -8.35
CA ASN A 235 8.87 -12.85 -7.09
C ASN A 235 10.28 -12.27 -6.99
N PHE A 236 10.35 -11.03 -6.54
CA PHE A 236 11.58 -10.33 -6.21
C PHE A 236 11.53 -9.86 -4.76
N ASP A 237 12.45 -10.32 -3.93
CA ASP A 237 12.69 -9.75 -2.61
C ASP A 237 13.65 -8.57 -2.75
N LEU A 238 13.11 -7.33 -2.73
CA LEU A 238 13.89 -6.12 -2.93
C LEU A 238 14.39 -5.59 -1.59
N ARG A 239 15.53 -6.09 -1.13
CA ARG A 239 16.27 -5.59 0.04
C ARG A 239 16.98 -4.29 -0.31
N PHE A 240 17.20 -3.43 0.69
CA PHE A 240 17.80 -2.12 0.46
C PHE A 240 18.63 -1.65 1.65
N ASN A 241 19.55 -0.71 1.39
CA ASN A 241 20.38 -0.13 2.43
C ASN A 241 19.55 0.47 3.56
N GLY A 242 19.70 -0.08 4.78
CA GLY A 242 18.98 0.35 5.97
C GLY A 242 17.68 -0.40 6.25
N ASP A 243 17.37 -1.49 5.56
CA ASP A 243 16.25 -2.40 5.89
C ASP A 243 16.57 -3.31 7.10
N ASN A 244 17.78 -3.20 7.63
CA ASN A 244 18.33 -3.98 8.74
C ASN A 244 18.38 -5.49 8.48
N TYR A 245 18.35 -5.91 7.21
CA TYR A 245 18.56 -7.32 6.86
C TYR A 245 19.99 -7.77 7.19
N TYR A 246 20.95 -6.88 6.91
CA TYR A 246 22.33 -6.88 7.41
C TYR A 246 22.66 -5.48 7.97
N ASP A 247 23.81 -5.31 8.63
CA ASP A 247 24.32 -3.99 9.00
C ASP A 247 24.41 -3.08 7.77
N ILE A 248 24.05 -1.81 7.92
CA ILE A 248 24.00 -0.85 6.81
C ILE A 248 25.36 -0.65 6.13
N ASN A 249 26.47 -0.71 6.89
CA ASN A 249 27.81 -0.60 6.32
C ASN A 249 28.14 -1.86 5.55
N TRP A 250 27.77 -3.03 6.08
CA TRP A 250 27.95 -4.28 5.37
C TRP A 250 27.13 -4.33 4.06
N GLN A 251 25.88 -3.86 4.08
CA GLN A 251 25.06 -3.74 2.86
C GLN A 251 25.76 -2.86 1.81
N LYS A 252 26.33 -1.72 2.22
CA LYS A 252 27.11 -0.84 1.33
C LYS A 252 28.35 -1.52 0.79
N ASP A 253 29.08 -2.25 1.63
CA ASP A 253 30.30 -2.97 1.22
C ASP A 253 29.99 -4.12 0.26
N ILE A 254 28.90 -4.84 0.47
CA ILE A 254 28.39 -5.84 -0.49
C ILE A 254 28.16 -5.21 -1.87
N LEU A 255 27.52 -4.04 -1.91
CA LEU A 255 27.26 -3.34 -3.17
C LEU A 255 28.54 -2.75 -3.79
N ALA A 256 29.44 -2.21 -2.98
CA ALA A 256 30.68 -1.59 -3.45
C ALA A 256 31.69 -2.62 -4.03
N THR A 257 31.72 -3.84 -3.45
CA THR A 257 32.65 -4.91 -3.83
C THR A 257 32.02 -5.97 -4.73
N ARG A 258 30.87 -5.66 -5.34
CA ARG A 258 30.15 -6.58 -6.21
C ARG A 258 30.96 -7.03 -7.41
N ILE A 259 30.71 -8.25 -7.84
CA ILE A 259 31.36 -8.86 -8.98
C ILE A 259 30.34 -9.06 -10.10
N LYS A 260 30.70 -8.67 -11.32
CA LYS A 260 29.87 -8.96 -12.50
C LYS A 260 30.04 -10.42 -12.88
N GLU A 261 28.94 -11.13 -12.99
CA GLU A 261 28.89 -12.52 -13.43
C GLU A 261 27.87 -12.68 -14.55
N ASN A 262 28.32 -13.04 -15.74
CA ASN A 262 27.50 -13.08 -16.95
C ASN A 262 26.73 -11.75 -17.16
N PHE A 263 25.40 -11.76 -16.96
CA PHE A 263 24.52 -10.62 -17.21
C PHE A 263 24.02 -9.91 -15.93
N PHE A 264 24.47 -10.33 -14.74
CA PHE A 264 24.05 -9.72 -13.45
C PHE A 264 25.24 -9.44 -12.52
N TYR A 265 24.99 -8.83 -11.37
CA TYR A 265 25.98 -8.63 -10.30
C TYR A 265 25.67 -9.50 -9.09
N ARG A 266 26.71 -10.09 -8.49
CA ARG A 266 26.67 -10.84 -7.24
C ARG A 266 27.63 -10.27 -6.19
N PRO A 267 27.48 -10.64 -4.91
CA PRO A 267 28.48 -10.30 -3.88
C PRO A 267 29.85 -10.89 -4.24
N SER A 268 30.93 -10.24 -3.74
CA SER A 268 32.26 -10.88 -3.72
C SER A 268 32.23 -12.20 -2.96
N ASP A 269 33.16 -13.11 -3.22
CA ASP A 269 33.13 -14.45 -2.64
C ASP A 269 33.11 -14.41 -1.09
N ILE A 270 33.87 -13.47 -0.48
CA ILE A 270 33.86 -13.29 0.97
C ILE A 270 32.51 -12.78 1.47
N ASN A 271 31.95 -11.78 0.82
CA ASN A 271 30.63 -11.25 1.18
C ASN A 271 29.52 -12.27 0.95
N TYR A 272 29.63 -13.08 -0.12
CA TYR A 272 28.69 -14.17 -0.37
C TYR A 272 28.74 -15.23 0.72
N PHE A 273 29.95 -15.69 1.07
CA PHE A 273 30.12 -16.69 2.13
C PHE A 273 29.51 -16.24 3.46
N TYR A 274 29.91 -15.06 3.96
CA TYR A 274 29.43 -14.59 5.27
C TYR A 274 27.97 -14.16 5.26
N SER A 275 27.44 -13.57 4.17
CA SER A 275 26.01 -13.22 4.09
C SER A 275 25.11 -14.46 3.98
N LEU A 276 25.58 -15.52 3.28
CA LEU A 276 24.90 -16.82 3.22
C LEU A 276 24.92 -17.49 4.61
N LEU A 277 26.07 -17.45 5.28
CA LEU A 277 26.23 -17.96 6.65
C LEU A 277 25.33 -17.24 7.65
N TYR A 278 25.31 -15.90 7.62
CA TYR A 278 24.42 -15.08 8.42
C TYR A 278 22.94 -15.45 8.18
N HIS A 279 22.55 -15.57 6.93
CA HIS A 279 21.20 -15.97 6.56
C HIS A 279 20.85 -17.37 7.07
N ALA A 280 21.74 -18.34 6.90
CA ALA A 280 21.53 -19.74 7.30
C ALA A 280 21.46 -19.92 8.82
N LEU A 281 22.23 -19.14 9.58
CA LEU A 281 22.29 -19.24 11.04
C LEU A 281 21.25 -18.37 11.77
N LEU A 282 21.03 -17.14 11.28
CA LEU A 282 20.17 -16.16 11.97
C LEU A 282 18.78 -16.03 11.38
N HIS A 283 18.63 -16.22 10.05
CA HIS A 283 17.33 -16.06 9.38
C HIS A 283 16.63 -17.41 9.12
N LYS A 284 17.18 -18.52 9.61
CA LYS A 284 16.57 -19.86 9.55
C LYS A 284 16.52 -20.50 10.95
N ASP A 285 15.64 -21.47 11.13
CA ASP A 285 15.51 -22.21 12.40
C ASP A 285 16.74 -23.08 12.68
N LYS A 286 17.30 -23.64 11.63
CA LYS A 286 18.47 -24.55 11.66
C LYS A 286 19.26 -24.43 10.38
N LEU A 287 20.54 -24.73 10.45
CA LEU A 287 21.39 -24.87 9.28
C LEU A 287 20.89 -26.07 8.44
N GLY A 288 20.34 -25.78 7.26
CA GLY A 288 19.85 -26.81 6.34
C GLY A 288 20.99 -27.41 5.53
N TYR A 289 20.84 -28.68 5.11
CA TYR A 289 21.84 -29.41 4.35
C TYR A 289 22.31 -28.68 3.08
N ASP A 290 21.38 -28.03 2.35
CA ASP A 290 21.74 -27.27 1.15
C ASP A 290 22.67 -26.08 1.46
N TYR A 291 22.37 -25.33 2.52
CA TYR A 291 23.23 -24.23 2.98
C TYR A 291 24.59 -24.73 3.44
N GLU A 292 24.62 -25.83 4.21
CA GLU A 292 25.87 -26.43 4.69
C GLU A 292 26.76 -26.87 3.50
N ARG A 293 26.20 -27.57 2.51
CA ARG A 293 26.89 -28.00 1.29
C ARG A 293 27.50 -26.80 0.56
N ARG A 294 26.71 -25.77 0.28
CA ARG A 294 27.15 -24.57 -0.44
C ARG A 294 28.23 -23.80 0.30
N LEU A 295 28.11 -23.68 1.63
CA LEU A 295 29.13 -23.06 2.47
C LEU A 295 30.44 -23.86 2.46
N LEU A 296 30.39 -25.19 2.51
CA LEU A 296 31.54 -26.04 2.38
C LEU A 296 32.23 -25.93 1.01
N GLU A 297 31.47 -25.91 -0.09
CA GLU A 297 31.94 -25.69 -1.44
C GLU A 297 32.67 -24.35 -1.59
N LEU A 298 32.07 -23.26 -1.07
CA LEU A 298 32.67 -21.94 -1.06
C LEU A 298 33.92 -21.87 -0.20
N ASN A 299 33.92 -22.51 0.97
CA ASN A 299 35.11 -22.56 1.82
C ASN A 299 36.23 -23.36 1.23
N ASN A 300 35.95 -24.48 0.56
CA ASN A 300 36.96 -25.27 -0.15
C ASN A 300 37.61 -24.47 -1.29
N LYS A 301 36.85 -23.59 -1.95
CA LYS A 301 37.35 -22.73 -3.01
C LYS A 301 38.21 -21.56 -2.51
N CYS A 302 37.85 -20.97 -1.40
CA CYS A 302 38.38 -19.67 -0.95
C CYS A 302 39.09 -19.71 0.42
N SER A 303 38.98 -20.78 1.18
CA SER A 303 39.64 -20.98 2.50
C SER A 303 39.33 -19.89 3.52
N PHE A 304 38.07 -19.44 3.60
CA PHE A 304 37.63 -18.37 4.49
C PHE A 304 37.73 -18.77 5.99
N VAL A 305 37.45 -20.02 6.29
CA VAL A 305 37.58 -20.62 7.62
C VAL A 305 38.37 -21.89 7.54
N SER A 306 38.86 -22.41 8.68
CA SER A 306 39.64 -23.65 8.74
C SER A 306 38.90 -24.79 7.99
N GLN A 307 39.65 -25.57 7.18
CA GLN A 307 39.09 -26.68 6.43
C GLN A 307 38.44 -27.72 7.36
N ARG A 308 37.17 -28.02 7.09
CA ARG A 308 36.34 -28.95 7.87
C ARG A 308 35.48 -29.79 6.97
N LYS A 309 35.18 -30.99 7.43
CA LYS A 309 34.29 -31.91 6.70
C LYS A 309 32.80 -31.55 7.00
N TYR A 310 32.53 -31.02 8.19
CA TYR A 310 31.17 -30.58 8.65
C TYR A 310 31.33 -29.34 9.51
N PHE A 311 30.27 -28.49 9.54
CA PHE A 311 30.24 -27.34 10.42
C PHE A 311 29.58 -27.67 11.77
N SER A 312 30.29 -27.46 12.87
CA SER A 312 29.65 -27.29 14.17
C SER A 312 28.96 -25.93 14.19
N VAL A 313 27.65 -25.91 14.42
CA VAL A 313 26.85 -24.67 14.43
C VAL A 313 27.41 -23.60 15.36
N LEU A 314 27.94 -24.01 16.53
CA LEU A 314 28.49 -23.06 17.49
C LEU A 314 29.83 -22.49 17.03
N GLU A 315 30.70 -23.34 16.47
CA GLU A 315 32.01 -22.92 15.98
C GLU A 315 31.90 -22.00 14.77
N ILE A 316 31.07 -22.37 13.79
CA ILE A 316 30.88 -21.52 12.62
C ILE A 316 30.12 -20.20 12.94
N PHE A 317 29.33 -20.19 14.03
CA PHE A 317 28.73 -18.96 14.52
C PHE A 317 29.77 -18.03 15.15
N ASN A 318 30.76 -18.55 15.86
CA ASN A 318 31.87 -17.75 16.37
C ASN A 318 32.70 -17.15 15.24
N GLU A 319 32.97 -17.92 14.17
CA GLU A 319 33.65 -17.40 12.95
C GLU A 319 32.85 -16.26 12.28
N LEU A 320 31.51 -16.37 12.27
CA LEU A 320 30.67 -15.28 11.79
C LEU A 320 30.75 -14.02 12.68
N GLU A 321 30.76 -14.20 14.01
CA GLU A 321 30.94 -13.09 14.95
C GLU A 321 32.31 -12.44 14.79
N ASP A 322 33.38 -13.24 14.68
CA ASP A 322 34.74 -12.74 14.46
C ASP A 322 34.85 -11.94 13.16
N PHE A 323 34.20 -12.38 12.09
CA PHE A 323 34.12 -11.61 10.84
C PHE A 323 33.36 -10.28 11.07
N ILE A 324 32.18 -10.32 11.69
CA ILE A 324 31.35 -9.14 11.96
C ILE A 324 32.12 -8.11 12.80
N ASP A 325 32.80 -8.57 13.86
CA ASP A 325 33.58 -7.71 14.76
C ASP A 325 34.83 -7.14 14.06
N SER A 326 35.53 -7.95 13.26
CA SER A 326 36.73 -7.51 12.50
C SER A 326 36.40 -6.42 11.47
N GLN A 327 35.24 -6.49 10.86
CA GLN A 327 34.75 -5.50 9.91
C GLN A 327 34.00 -4.34 10.57
N LYS A 328 33.83 -4.37 11.92
CA LYS A 328 33.08 -3.37 12.70
C LYS A 328 31.61 -3.27 12.28
N TYR A 329 31.03 -4.36 11.82
CA TYR A 329 29.59 -4.46 11.55
C TYR A 329 28.85 -4.83 12.85
N HIS A 330 27.52 -4.69 12.80
CA HIS A 330 26.65 -5.07 13.90
C HIS A 330 25.63 -6.12 13.45
N VAL A 331 25.31 -7.05 14.33
CA VAL A 331 24.18 -7.95 14.11
C VAL A 331 22.90 -7.13 14.20
N THR A 332 22.16 -7.10 13.11
CA THR A 332 20.92 -6.30 12.96
C THR A 332 19.70 -7.19 12.85
N TYR A 333 18.58 -6.58 13.06
CA TYR A 333 17.30 -7.21 13.04
C TYR A 333 16.44 -6.69 11.87
N PRO A 334 16.02 -7.56 10.93
CA PRO A 334 15.29 -7.12 9.74
C PRO A 334 14.01 -6.35 10.07
N ASN A 335 13.80 -5.22 9.38
CA ASN A 335 12.55 -4.47 9.44
C ASN A 335 11.38 -5.27 8.87
N ASP A 336 11.64 -6.22 7.96
CA ASP A 336 10.67 -7.20 7.51
C ASP A 336 10.49 -8.30 8.55
N PHE A 337 9.48 -8.16 9.39
CA PHE A 337 9.15 -9.11 10.46
C PHE A 337 8.71 -10.50 9.96
N SER A 338 8.60 -10.73 8.67
CA SER A 338 8.35 -12.07 8.14
C SER A 338 9.62 -12.91 8.05
N VAL A 339 10.78 -12.28 8.09
CA VAL A 339 12.06 -12.97 8.15
C VAL A 339 12.18 -13.68 9.51
N HIS A 340 12.48 -14.96 9.47
CA HIS A 340 12.76 -15.72 10.69
C HIS A 340 13.99 -15.16 11.40
N TRP A 341 14.02 -15.28 12.72
CA TRP A 341 15.17 -14.91 13.53
C TRP A 341 15.48 -16.00 14.56
N ASN A 342 16.67 -16.52 14.53
CA ASN A 342 17.10 -17.59 15.41
C ASN A 342 17.56 -17.06 16.79
N TYR A 343 16.60 -16.93 17.70
CA TYR A 343 16.87 -16.46 19.06
C TYR A 343 17.71 -17.40 19.88
N GLN A 344 17.54 -18.70 19.67
CA GLN A 344 18.24 -19.70 20.49
C GLN A 344 19.75 -19.59 20.32
N LEU A 345 20.19 -19.35 19.09
CA LEU A 345 21.60 -19.17 18.79
C LEU A 345 22.12 -17.82 19.30
N TYR A 346 21.38 -16.74 19.05
CA TYR A 346 21.80 -15.38 19.38
C TYR A 346 21.70 -15.04 20.89
N SER A 347 20.71 -15.55 21.62
CA SER A 347 20.48 -15.23 23.02
C SER A 347 21.48 -15.85 23.99
N LYS A 348 22.26 -16.83 23.55
CA LYS A 348 23.31 -17.45 24.39
C LYS A 348 24.41 -16.46 24.81
N LYS A 349 24.61 -15.39 24.04
CA LYS A 349 25.71 -14.43 24.29
C LYS A 349 25.26 -12.98 24.64
N ASN A 350 24.10 -12.51 24.26
CA ASN A 350 23.66 -11.11 24.44
C ASN A 350 22.46 -10.94 25.37
N ARG A 351 22.69 -10.55 26.63
CA ARG A 351 21.67 -10.34 27.67
C ARG A 351 20.92 -8.98 27.60
N SER A 352 21.30 -8.06 26.72
CA SER A 352 20.85 -6.64 26.77
C SER A 352 19.71 -6.24 25.80
N TRP A 353 19.02 -7.18 25.18
CA TRP A 353 17.89 -6.88 24.33
C TRP A 353 16.66 -6.44 25.11
N SER A 354 16.08 -5.31 24.75
CA SER A 354 14.97 -4.74 25.48
C SER A 354 13.78 -5.71 25.56
N PHE A 355 13.16 -5.78 26.71
CA PHE A 355 11.97 -6.58 27.01
C PHE A 355 10.87 -6.46 25.95
N PHE A 356 10.69 -5.27 25.38
CA PHE A 356 9.72 -4.98 24.33
C PHE A 356 9.98 -5.77 23.03
N HIS A 357 11.21 -5.91 22.59
CA HIS A 357 11.55 -6.70 21.41
C HIS A 357 11.33 -8.19 21.63
N LYS A 358 11.62 -8.69 22.82
CA LYS A 358 11.36 -10.10 23.19
C LYS A 358 9.86 -10.41 23.17
N VAL A 359 9.03 -9.55 23.76
CA VAL A 359 7.58 -9.71 23.83
C VAL A 359 6.94 -9.63 22.43
N PHE A 360 7.34 -8.65 21.65
CA PHE A 360 6.79 -8.48 20.31
C PHE A 360 7.13 -9.65 19.36
N ARG A 361 8.30 -10.25 19.53
CA ARG A 361 8.73 -11.38 18.73
C ARG A 361 8.25 -12.73 19.20
N SER A 362 8.18 -12.95 20.48
CA SER A 362 7.43 -14.11 20.98
C SER A 362 6.02 -14.11 20.40
N TYR A 363 5.45 -12.92 20.22
CA TYR A 363 4.16 -12.74 19.55
C TYR A 363 4.23 -13.09 18.04
N VAL A 364 5.21 -12.61 17.28
CA VAL A 364 5.34 -12.91 15.84
C VAL A 364 5.73 -14.38 15.60
N SER A 365 6.62 -14.94 16.43
CA SER A 365 6.97 -16.37 16.38
C SER A 365 5.80 -17.25 16.80
N PHE A 366 5.05 -16.85 17.82
CA PHE A 366 3.81 -17.51 18.21
C PHE A 366 2.77 -17.46 17.09
N MET A 367 2.63 -16.34 16.37
CA MET A 367 1.74 -16.20 15.22
C MET A 367 2.16 -17.07 14.01
N LYS A 368 3.45 -17.36 13.84
CA LYS A 368 3.95 -18.33 12.84
C LYS A 368 3.74 -19.79 13.27
N LEU A 369 3.95 -20.11 14.56
CA LEU A 369 3.73 -21.45 15.12
C LEU A 369 2.26 -21.87 15.05
N VAL A 370 1.40 -20.86 15.10
CA VAL A 370 -0.04 -21.00 15.19
C VAL A 370 -0.69 -21.14 13.81
N GLY A 371 -0.08 -21.64 12.79
CA GLY A 371 -0.69 -21.94 11.46
C GLY A 371 -2.19 -21.68 11.28
N ASP A 372 -2.74 -21.77 10.13
CA ASP A 372 -4.10 -21.31 9.76
C ASP A 372 -5.26 -21.86 10.64
N THR A 373 -5.09 -23.02 11.27
CA THR A 373 -6.05 -23.61 12.25
C THR A 373 -6.12 -22.85 13.57
N LYS A 374 -5.19 -21.93 13.85
CA LYS A 374 -5.05 -21.22 15.11
C LYS A 374 -5.28 -19.69 14.99
N LYS A 375 -5.74 -19.19 13.84
CA LYS A 375 -6.25 -17.81 13.70
C LYS A 375 -7.26 -17.45 14.79
N SER A 376 -7.98 -18.45 15.32
CA SER A 376 -8.96 -18.25 16.40
C SER A 376 -8.32 -17.89 17.74
N ILE A 377 -7.22 -18.54 18.14
CA ILE A 377 -6.57 -18.33 19.46
C ILE A 377 -5.77 -17.03 19.49
N ALA A 378 -5.02 -16.73 18.41
CA ALA A 378 -4.30 -15.48 18.30
C ALA A 378 -5.25 -14.28 18.15
N GLY A 379 -6.34 -14.45 17.40
CA GLY A 379 -7.42 -13.48 17.31
C GLY A 379 -8.09 -13.27 18.69
N TRP A 380 -8.25 -14.31 19.50
CA TRP A 380 -8.79 -14.23 20.85
C TRP A 380 -7.82 -13.49 21.81
N LEU A 381 -6.51 -13.82 21.80
CA LEU A 381 -5.50 -13.11 22.58
C LEU A 381 -5.39 -11.63 22.21
N MET A 382 -5.42 -11.29 20.93
CA MET A 382 -5.45 -9.89 20.49
C MET A 382 -6.73 -9.16 20.92
N LYS A 383 -7.86 -9.85 20.90
CA LYS A 383 -9.10 -9.30 21.44
C LYS A 383 -8.98 -9.04 22.96
N LEU A 384 -8.34 -9.94 23.71
CA LEU A 384 -8.10 -9.75 25.15
C LEU A 384 -7.18 -8.55 25.43
N VAL A 385 -6.05 -8.43 24.74
CA VAL A 385 -5.10 -7.33 24.91
C VAL A 385 -5.78 -5.99 24.53
N ARG A 386 -6.46 -5.92 23.40
CA ARG A 386 -7.22 -4.73 23.00
C ARG A 386 -8.34 -4.39 23.98
N ARG A 387 -9.03 -5.41 24.48
CA ARG A 387 -10.04 -5.26 25.51
C ARG A 387 -9.48 -4.65 26.79
N SER A 388 -8.36 -5.15 27.26
CA SER A 388 -7.69 -4.66 28.48
C SER A 388 -7.25 -3.19 28.32
N ILE A 389 -6.65 -2.84 27.17
CA ILE A 389 -6.24 -1.46 26.89
C ILE A 389 -7.48 -0.54 26.86
N PHE A 390 -8.56 -0.93 26.18
CA PHE A 390 -9.77 -0.15 26.12
C PHE A 390 -10.42 0.05 27.49
N LEU A 391 -10.52 -1.02 28.27
CA LEU A 391 -11.06 -0.94 29.64
C LEU A 391 -10.27 0.04 30.51
N PHE A 392 -8.95 0.02 30.39
CA PHE A 392 -8.07 0.86 31.19
C PHE A 392 -8.07 2.33 30.78
N THR A 393 -8.21 2.61 29.47
CA THR A 393 -8.06 3.97 28.92
C THR A 393 -9.39 4.71 28.71
N ASN A 394 -10.43 4.01 28.28
CA ASN A 394 -11.66 4.65 27.77
C ASN A 394 -12.94 4.23 28.48
N HIS A 395 -13.09 2.96 28.87
CA HIS A 395 -14.35 2.45 29.41
C HIS A 395 -14.82 3.21 30.66
N TRP A 396 -13.91 3.57 31.56
CA TRP A 396 -14.26 4.30 32.77
C TRP A 396 -14.83 5.70 32.46
N LYS A 397 -14.22 6.43 31.53
CA LYS A 397 -14.70 7.75 31.09
C LYS A 397 -16.06 7.66 30.42
N ILE A 398 -16.24 6.69 29.54
CA ILE A 398 -17.49 6.42 28.82
C ILE A 398 -18.59 6.03 29.81
N SER A 399 -18.34 5.09 30.70
CA SER A 399 -19.30 4.63 31.70
C SER A 399 -19.74 5.77 32.62
N ARG A 400 -18.84 6.67 33.01
CA ARG A 400 -19.16 7.86 33.78
C ARG A 400 -20.06 8.82 32.99
N SER A 401 -19.79 9.06 31.73
CA SER A 401 -20.62 9.86 30.84
C SER A 401 -22.03 9.27 30.69
N LEU A 402 -22.14 7.95 30.47
CA LEU A 402 -23.41 7.26 30.31
C LEU A 402 -24.24 7.28 31.61
N LYS A 403 -23.61 7.12 32.77
CA LYS A 403 -24.30 7.28 34.07
C LYS A 403 -24.82 8.70 34.28
N GLY A 404 -24.07 9.71 33.88
CA GLY A 404 -24.50 11.10 33.87
C GLY A 404 -25.70 11.39 32.96
N LEU A 405 -25.98 10.53 32.01
CA LEU A 405 -27.14 10.56 31.14
C LEU A 405 -28.31 9.69 31.63
N ASN A 406 -28.23 9.18 32.86
CA ASN A 406 -29.21 8.27 33.47
C ASN A 406 -29.32 6.90 32.77
N VAL A 407 -28.23 6.41 32.21
CA VAL A 407 -28.13 5.01 31.71
C VAL A 407 -27.62 4.12 32.85
N SER A 408 -28.36 3.08 33.15
CA SER A 408 -28.00 2.03 34.12
C SER A 408 -27.63 0.71 33.44
N ASN A 409 -27.14 -0.29 34.20
CA ASN A 409 -26.78 -1.63 33.71
C ASN A 409 -25.90 -1.60 32.47
N ILE A 410 -24.92 -0.72 32.42
CA ILE A 410 -24.05 -0.50 31.27
C ILE A 410 -23.15 -1.74 31.07
N LYS A 411 -23.30 -2.37 29.92
CA LYS A 411 -22.49 -3.51 29.46
C LYS A 411 -21.85 -3.20 28.12
N ILE A 412 -20.62 -3.67 27.92
CA ILE A 412 -19.97 -3.57 26.62
C ILE A 412 -20.61 -4.59 25.68
N PHE A 413 -21.15 -4.12 24.55
CA PHE A 413 -21.84 -4.94 23.58
C PHE A 413 -20.87 -5.57 22.58
N LYS A 414 -19.96 -4.76 22.00
CA LYS A 414 -19.01 -5.20 20.96
C LYS A 414 -17.70 -4.40 21.03
N PHE A 415 -16.56 -5.09 20.94
CA PHE A 415 -15.23 -4.47 21.01
C PHE A 415 -14.60 -4.15 19.66
N LYS A 416 -15.24 -4.54 18.56
CA LYS A 416 -14.58 -4.71 17.27
C LYS A 416 -13.93 -3.42 16.72
N ASN A 417 -14.51 -2.25 16.93
CA ASN A 417 -14.16 -1.02 16.22
C ASN A 417 -13.68 0.14 17.11
N TRP A 418 -13.34 -0.14 18.37
CA TRP A 418 -12.93 0.94 19.27
C TRP A 418 -11.66 1.66 18.81
N HIS A 419 -10.74 0.97 18.12
CA HIS A 419 -9.53 1.56 17.56
C HIS A 419 -9.82 2.52 16.37
N ASP A 420 -10.98 2.37 15.73
CA ASP A 420 -11.48 3.28 14.72
C ASP A 420 -12.24 4.48 15.31
N GLY A 421 -12.31 4.54 16.63
CA GLY A 421 -12.99 5.60 17.38
C GLY A 421 -14.43 5.30 17.75
N PHE A 422 -14.89 4.04 17.60
CA PHE A 422 -16.25 3.62 17.95
C PHE A 422 -16.26 2.65 19.14
N ALA A 423 -17.27 2.79 20.02
CA ALA A 423 -17.53 1.84 21.08
C ALA A 423 -19.04 1.54 21.14
N TYR A 424 -19.36 0.27 21.44
CA TYR A 424 -20.73 -0.22 21.46
C TYR A 424 -21.08 -0.76 22.82
N TYR A 425 -22.21 -0.29 23.36
CA TYR A 425 -22.70 -0.68 24.67
C TYR A 425 -24.16 -1.08 24.60
N SER A 426 -24.63 -1.80 25.62
CA SER A 426 -26.02 -1.92 25.97
C SER A 426 -26.22 -1.39 27.40
N GLY A 427 -27.42 -0.96 27.71
CA GLY A 427 -27.76 -0.47 29.01
C GLY A 427 -29.28 -0.34 29.19
N VAL A 428 -29.73 0.21 30.32
CA VAL A 428 -31.13 0.51 30.55
C VAL A 428 -31.28 2.03 30.60
N PHE A 429 -32.17 2.57 29.77
CA PHE A 429 -32.48 3.98 29.69
C PHE A 429 -34.00 4.14 29.76
N LYS A 430 -34.51 4.91 30.76
CA LYS A 430 -35.95 5.09 31.03
C LYS A 430 -36.74 3.77 31.19
N GLY A 431 -36.10 2.75 31.76
CA GLY A 431 -36.72 1.44 32.00
C GLY A 431 -36.61 0.43 30.83
N GLU A 432 -36.15 0.87 29.65
CA GLU A 432 -36.02 0.04 28.46
C GLU A 432 -34.55 -0.36 28.19
N ILE A 433 -34.33 -1.55 27.66
CA ILE A 433 -32.99 -1.97 27.19
C ILE A 433 -32.67 -1.21 25.89
N VAL A 434 -31.49 -0.61 25.87
CA VAL A 434 -31.06 0.22 24.73
C VAL A 434 -29.72 -0.22 24.20
N PHE A 435 -29.53 -0.02 22.89
CA PHE A 435 -28.23 -0.06 22.24
C PHE A 435 -27.60 1.32 22.21
N ILE A 436 -26.28 1.40 22.44
CA ILE A 436 -25.57 2.66 22.57
C ILE A 436 -24.35 2.61 21.70
N LYS A 437 -24.29 3.47 20.69
CA LYS A 437 -23.14 3.69 19.82
C LYS A 437 -22.44 4.97 20.24
N ILE A 438 -21.15 4.91 20.42
CA ILE A 438 -20.31 6.04 20.85
C ILE A 438 -19.22 6.27 19.83
N SER A 439 -19.01 7.53 19.46
CA SER A 439 -17.85 7.95 18.70
C SER A 439 -16.98 8.88 19.54
N THR A 440 -15.66 8.59 19.56
CA THR A 440 -14.62 9.47 20.13
C THR A 440 -14.03 10.42 19.08
N LYS A 441 -14.50 10.33 17.84
CA LYS A 441 -14.16 11.25 16.75
C LYS A 441 -15.32 12.19 16.53
N HIS A 442 -15.02 13.48 16.53
CA HIS A 442 -16.03 14.51 16.34
C HIS A 442 -16.75 14.37 14.99
N LEU A 443 -18.06 14.59 14.98
CA LEU A 443 -18.95 14.60 13.81
C LEU A 443 -19.23 13.25 13.12
N PHE A 444 -18.76 12.11 13.64
CA PHE A 444 -19.00 10.81 12.99
C PHE A 444 -20.44 10.29 13.13
N LEU A 445 -21.12 10.59 14.24
CA LEU A 445 -22.51 10.18 14.45
C LEU A 445 -23.55 11.22 14.01
N ASP A 446 -23.15 12.44 13.63
CA ASP A 446 -24.09 13.44 13.09
C ASP A 446 -24.76 12.95 11.83
N ASN A 447 -24.02 12.27 10.99
CA ASN A 447 -24.49 11.67 9.75
C ASN A 447 -25.59 10.63 10.02
N GLU A 448 -25.32 9.77 10.99
CA GLU A 448 -26.26 8.73 11.40
C GLU A 448 -27.52 9.34 12.01
N LYS A 449 -27.39 10.41 12.80
CA LYS A 449 -28.53 11.19 13.33
C LYS A 449 -29.37 11.77 12.21
N ILE A 450 -28.76 12.45 11.23
CA ILE A 450 -29.47 13.03 10.08
C ILE A 450 -30.26 11.96 9.33
N PHE A 451 -29.67 10.79 9.09
CA PHE A 451 -30.35 9.70 8.44
C PHE A 451 -31.55 9.19 9.22
N TYR A 452 -31.39 8.94 10.51
CA TYR A 452 -32.50 8.49 11.34
C TYR A 452 -33.60 9.53 11.43
N ASP A 453 -33.29 10.83 11.46
CA ASP A 453 -34.29 11.91 11.44
C ASP A 453 -35.04 11.97 10.11
N LEU A 454 -34.35 11.78 8.98
CA LEU A 454 -34.95 11.73 7.64
C LEU A 454 -35.90 10.56 7.40
N PHE A 455 -35.63 9.44 8.06
CA PHE A 455 -36.37 8.18 7.88
C PHE A 455 -37.11 7.72 9.16
N LYS A 456 -37.35 8.63 10.12
CA LYS A 456 -37.91 8.31 11.45
C LYS A 456 -39.23 7.51 11.43
N ASP A 457 -40.03 7.67 10.37
CA ASP A 457 -41.32 6.99 10.23
C ASP A 457 -41.23 5.69 9.44
N ASN A 458 -40.00 5.23 9.06
CA ASN A 458 -39.80 4.01 8.30
C ASN A 458 -39.54 2.83 9.24
N LEU A 459 -40.42 1.82 9.18
CA LEU A 459 -40.34 0.61 10.00
C LEU A 459 -39.14 -0.29 9.69
N SER A 460 -38.50 -0.08 8.54
CA SER A 460 -37.28 -0.82 8.14
C SER A 460 -35.99 -0.24 8.78
N LEU A 461 -36.12 0.71 9.71
CA LEU A 461 -35.01 1.32 10.44
C LEU A 461 -35.17 1.15 11.94
N ILE A 462 -34.04 1.11 12.64
CA ILE A 462 -34.00 1.10 14.09
C ILE A 462 -34.39 2.48 14.63
N LYS A 463 -35.24 2.53 15.66
CA LYS A 463 -35.69 3.79 16.27
C LYS A 463 -34.57 4.39 17.13
N VAL A 464 -34.15 5.61 16.82
CA VAL A 464 -33.24 6.38 17.66
C VAL A 464 -34.05 7.04 18.77
N ILE A 465 -33.62 6.84 20.01
CA ILE A 465 -34.28 7.37 21.20
C ILE A 465 -33.67 8.72 21.58
N ARG A 466 -32.33 8.83 21.50
CA ARG A 466 -31.65 10.06 21.92
C ARG A 466 -30.25 10.18 21.30
N PHE A 467 -29.83 11.40 21.05
CA PHE A 467 -28.48 11.77 20.64
C PHE A 467 -27.89 12.78 21.61
N PHE A 468 -26.64 12.61 21.98
CA PHE A 468 -25.87 13.51 22.81
C PHE A 468 -24.55 13.81 22.19
N GLU A 469 -24.08 15.02 22.36
CA GLU A 469 -22.79 15.47 21.92
C GLU A 469 -22.12 16.32 23.00
N ASN A 470 -20.82 16.13 23.17
CA ASN A 470 -19.96 17.05 23.91
C ASN A 470 -18.61 17.20 23.15
N LYS A 471 -17.70 18.04 23.66
CA LYS A 471 -16.43 18.35 23.00
C LYS A 471 -15.57 17.11 22.61
N ASN A 472 -15.79 15.98 23.25
CA ASN A 472 -14.89 14.81 23.13
C ASN A 472 -15.57 13.54 22.63
N ILE A 473 -16.89 13.42 22.74
CA ILE A 473 -17.62 12.20 22.37
C ILE A 473 -19.02 12.54 21.86
N GLN A 474 -19.48 11.72 20.90
CA GLN A 474 -20.87 11.67 20.47
C GLN A 474 -21.50 10.34 20.91
N ILE A 475 -22.73 10.36 21.39
CA ILE A 475 -23.45 9.19 21.90
C ILE A 475 -24.83 9.14 21.24
N LEU A 476 -25.08 8.02 20.56
CA LEU A 476 -26.37 7.69 19.96
C LEU A 476 -27.00 6.53 20.73
N ILE A 477 -28.19 6.75 21.26
CA ILE A 477 -28.99 5.78 21.99
C ILE A 477 -30.18 5.38 21.10
N SER A 478 -30.28 4.10 20.79
CA SER A 478 -31.37 3.52 19.99
C SER A 478 -32.04 2.36 20.72
N GLU A 479 -33.20 1.97 20.24
CA GLU A 479 -33.83 0.71 20.71
C GLU A 479 -32.85 -0.43 20.60
N PHE A 480 -32.89 -1.34 21.56
CA PHE A 480 -32.13 -2.59 21.50
C PHE A 480 -32.91 -3.60 20.69
N SER A 481 -32.27 -4.15 19.67
CA SER A 481 -32.84 -5.23 18.89
C SER A 481 -32.11 -6.54 19.18
N ASP A 482 -32.88 -7.59 19.42
CA ASP A 482 -32.41 -8.98 19.51
C ASP A 482 -32.33 -9.67 18.13
N GLU A 483 -32.49 -8.91 17.06
CA GLU A 483 -32.39 -9.34 15.67
C GLU A 483 -31.00 -9.83 15.33
N LYS A 484 -30.93 -10.89 14.52
CA LYS A 484 -29.64 -11.42 14.02
C LYS A 484 -29.17 -10.67 12.79
N GLU A 485 -27.85 -10.60 12.60
CA GLU A 485 -27.24 -10.12 11.35
C GLU A 485 -27.67 -11.06 10.22
N LEU A 486 -28.07 -10.51 9.06
CA LEU A 486 -28.43 -11.28 7.87
C LEU A 486 -27.19 -11.97 7.30
N THR A 487 -27.33 -13.23 6.93
CA THR A 487 -26.25 -14.04 6.36
C THR A 487 -26.54 -14.45 4.92
N GLU A 488 -25.53 -14.94 4.22
CA GLU A 488 -25.67 -15.55 2.88
C GLU A 488 -26.67 -16.71 2.90
N GLN A 489 -26.60 -17.55 3.92
CA GLN A 489 -27.51 -18.67 4.08
C GLN A 489 -28.98 -18.23 4.24
N ASP A 490 -29.21 -17.11 4.95
CA ASP A 490 -30.56 -16.56 5.08
C ASP A 490 -31.15 -16.12 3.73
N ILE A 491 -30.29 -15.64 2.80
CA ILE A 491 -30.75 -15.32 1.44
C ILE A 491 -31.00 -16.58 0.61
N LEU A 492 -30.15 -17.60 0.75
CA LEU A 492 -30.33 -18.87 0.05
C LEU A 492 -31.63 -19.60 0.49
N ASP A 493 -31.87 -19.60 1.80
CA ASP A 493 -33.09 -20.26 2.37
C ASP A 493 -34.37 -19.51 1.94
N TYR A 494 -34.35 -18.20 1.87
CA TYR A 494 -35.50 -17.35 1.51
C TYR A 494 -35.08 -16.19 0.59
N PRO A 495 -34.92 -16.43 -0.73
CA PRO A 495 -34.49 -15.43 -1.69
C PRO A 495 -35.39 -14.19 -1.78
N ASP A 496 -36.65 -14.30 -1.38
CA ASP A 496 -37.62 -13.17 -1.41
C ASP A 496 -37.28 -12.05 -0.42
N ARG A 497 -36.37 -12.28 0.54
CA ARG A 497 -35.79 -11.23 1.39
C ARG A 497 -35.02 -10.19 0.56
N LEU A 498 -34.53 -10.54 -0.61
CA LEU A 498 -33.94 -9.61 -1.56
C LEU A 498 -34.89 -8.52 -2.04
N LEU A 499 -36.20 -8.81 -2.10
CA LEU A 499 -37.20 -7.78 -2.41
C LEU A 499 -37.29 -6.74 -1.29
N GLN A 500 -37.24 -7.17 -0.03
CA GLN A 500 -37.23 -6.24 1.10
C GLN A 500 -35.98 -5.33 1.08
N ILE A 501 -34.80 -5.93 0.84
CA ILE A 501 -33.56 -5.17 0.69
C ILE A 501 -33.68 -4.16 -0.47
N TYR A 502 -34.23 -4.58 -1.60
CA TYR A 502 -34.44 -3.71 -2.75
C TYR A 502 -35.34 -2.50 -2.41
N GLU A 503 -36.49 -2.72 -1.75
CA GLU A 503 -37.40 -1.63 -1.38
C GLU A 503 -36.78 -0.68 -0.32
N ILE A 504 -35.96 -1.19 0.61
CA ILE A 504 -35.19 -0.39 1.55
C ILE A 504 -34.23 0.54 0.79
N LEU A 505 -33.40 0.00 -0.12
CA LEU A 505 -32.44 0.77 -0.87
C LEU A 505 -33.12 1.76 -1.84
N LYS A 506 -34.24 1.39 -2.41
CA LYS A 506 -35.08 2.27 -3.24
C LYS A 506 -35.63 3.45 -2.43
N THR A 507 -36.08 3.22 -1.21
CA THR A 507 -36.54 4.28 -0.31
C THR A 507 -35.42 5.26 0.03
N ILE A 508 -34.21 4.75 0.32
CA ILE A 508 -33.02 5.59 0.56
C ILE A 508 -32.71 6.44 -0.67
N LYS A 509 -32.70 5.83 -1.86
CA LYS A 509 -32.45 6.51 -3.13
C LYS A 509 -33.49 7.60 -3.44
N HIS A 510 -34.78 7.39 -3.16
CA HIS A 510 -35.83 8.36 -3.40
C HIS A 510 -35.70 9.66 -2.57
N LYS A 511 -34.92 9.63 -1.49
CA LYS A 511 -34.59 10.82 -0.71
C LYS A 511 -33.23 11.42 -1.06
N ASP A 512 -32.71 11.08 -2.23
CA ASP A 512 -31.40 11.50 -2.70
C ASP A 512 -30.27 11.16 -1.73
N CYS A 513 -30.40 10.01 -1.07
CA CYS A 513 -29.44 9.51 -0.11
C CYS A 513 -28.78 8.22 -0.58
N ILE A 514 -27.61 7.92 -0.06
CA ILE A 514 -26.85 6.71 -0.33
C ILE A 514 -26.18 6.22 0.97
N HIS A 515 -26.23 4.92 1.23
CA HIS A 515 -25.71 4.31 2.44
C HIS A 515 -24.18 4.17 2.43
N ARG A 516 -23.59 3.88 1.29
CA ARG A 516 -22.14 3.67 1.02
C ARG A 516 -21.50 2.44 1.65
N ASP A 517 -22.09 1.81 2.64
CA ASP A 517 -21.51 0.60 3.28
C ASP A 517 -22.55 -0.53 3.33
N VAL A 518 -23.23 -0.77 2.20
CA VAL A 518 -24.21 -1.85 2.07
C VAL A 518 -23.48 -3.19 2.00
N LYS A 519 -23.76 -4.04 2.99
CA LYS A 519 -23.28 -5.42 3.13
C LYS A 519 -24.23 -6.20 4.02
N LEU A 520 -24.32 -7.54 3.88
CA LEU A 520 -25.32 -8.33 4.57
C LEU A 520 -25.34 -8.14 6.08
N ASN A 521 -24.20 -8.02 6.73
CA ASN A 521 -24.12 -7.81 8.17
C ASN A 521 -24.56 -6.41 8.65
N ASN A 522 -24.90 -5.50 7.75
CA ASN A 522 -25.57 -4.24 8.05
C ASN A 522 -27.09 -4.34 7.86
N PHE A 523 -27.61 -5.54 7.58
CA PHE A 523 -29.01 -5.86 7.66
C PHE A 523 -29.29 -6.78 8.85
N LEU A 524 -30.37 -6.49 9.55
CA LEU A 524 -30.88 -7.32 10.66
C LEU A 524 -32.11 -8.07 10.20
N LEU A 525 -32.29 -9.29 10.71
CA LEU A 525 -33.40 -10.18 10.39
C LEU A 525 -34.12 -10.62 11.67
N LYS A 526 -35.43 -10.39 11.72
CA LYS A 526 -36.32 -10.90 12.75
C LYS A 526 -37.73 -11.16 12.17
N ASP A 527 -38.32 -12.27 12.47
CA ASP A 527 -39.68 -12.63 12.04
C ASP A 527 -39.89 -12.36 10.53
N ASP A 528 -38.93 -12.77 9.72
CA ASP A 528 -38.83 -12.55 8.26
C ASP A 528 -38.84 -11.10 7.77
N LYS A 529 -38.65 -10.16 8.67
CA LYS A 529 -38.49 -8.74 8.34
C LYS A 529 -37.04 -8.34 8.33
N VAL A 530 -36.64 -7.62 7.27
CA VAL A 530 -35.29 -7.10 7.08
C VAL A 530 -35.25 -5.62 7.45
N ARG A 531 -34.27 -5.23 8.25
CA ARG A 531 -34.02 -3.83 8.66
C ARG A 531 -32.57 -3.48 8.35
N ILE A 532 -32.26 -2.22 8.01
CA ILE A 532 -30.90 -1.73 7.74
C ILE A 532 -30.38 -0.89 8.89
N ILE A 533 -29.06 -1.00 9.15
CA ILE A 533 -28.35 -0.29 10.23
C ILE A 533 -27.04 0.32 9.73
N ASP A 534 -26.40 1.10 10.58
CA ASP A 534 -25.03 1.66 10.43
C ASP A 534 -24.89 2.71 9.32
N PHE A 535 -25.59 3.80 9.48
CA PHE A 535 -25.55 4.96 8.55
C PHE A 535 -24.35 5.89 8.78
N THR A 536 -23.32 5.46 9.48
CA THR A 536 -22.16 6.29 9.83
C THR A 536 -21.53 6.99 8.62
N TYR A 537 -21.45 6.30 7.49
CA TYR A 537 -20.79 6.78 6.27
C TYR A 537 -21.76 7.23 5.17
N SER A 538 -23.04 7.21 5.45
CA SER A 538 -24.08 7.58 4.51
C SER A 538 -23.98 9.05 4.10
N THR A 539 -24.55 9.40 2.96
CA THR A 539 -24.59 10.79 2.47
C THR A 539 -25.92 11.07 1.81
N CYS A 540 -26.36 12.32 1.88
CA CYS A 540 -27.54 12.83 1.19
C CYS A 540 -27.16 14.10 0.43
N LEU A 541 -27.64 14.24 -0.80
CA LEU A 541 -27.33 15.41 -1.67
C LEU A 541 -27.76 16.73 -1.04
N ASN A 542 -28.90 16.71 -0.35
CA ASN A 542 -29.54 17.92 0.20
C ASN A 542 -29.06 18.26 1.62
N HIS A 543 -28.11 17.52 2.17
CA HIS A 543 -27.57 17.76 3.49
C HIS A 543 -26.05 17.79 3.46
N SER A 544 -25.46 18.92 3.82
CA SER A 544 -24.03 19.04 4.01
C SER A 544 -23.60 18.24 5.23
N ASN A 545 -22.65 17.34 5.07
CA ASN A 545 -22.00 16.63 6.17
C ASN A 545 -20.52 16.36 5.85
N ARG A 546 -19.74 16.01 6.88
CA ARG A 546 -18.29 15.74 6.75
C ARG A 546 -17.98 14.71 5.68
N PHE A 547 -18.84 13.73 5.43
CA PHE A 547 -18.58 12.64 4.49
C PHE A 547 -18.94 12.97 3.05
N ASN A 548 -19.63 14.12 2.80
CA ASN A 548 -19.75 14.68 1.46
C ASN A 548 -18.42 15.24 0.97
N ASP A 549 -17.55 15.67 1.90
CA ASP A 549 -16.29 16.37 1.64
C ASP A 549 -15.06 15.48 1.87
N LEU A 550 -15.21 14.16 1.89
CA LEU A 550 -14.07 13.26 1.99
C LEU A 550 -13.13 13.49 0.81
N SER A 551 -11.88 13.75 1.14
CA SER A 551 -10.86 14.14 0.16
C SER A 551 -9.78 13.07 0.02
N PHE A 552 -9.42 12.73 -1.22
CA PHE A 552 -8.26 11.89 -1.52
C PHE A 552 -6.93 12.48 -1.07
N ASN A 553 -6.90 13.76 -0.76
CA ASN A 553 -5.70 14.46 -0.30
C ASN A 553 -5.39 14.22 1.17
N LYS A 554 -6.37 13.75 1.96
CA LYS A 554 -6.19 13.45 3.37
C LYS A 554 -6.04 11.95 3.57
N ARG A 555 -4.89 11.53 4.11
CA ARG A 555 -4.59 10.11 4.38
C ARG A 555 -5.67 9.42 5.23
N GLU A 556 -6.26 10.14 6.17
CA GLU A 556 -7.32 9.62 7.05
C GLU A 556 -8.59 9.33 6.26
N ASP A 557 -8.98 10.23 5.36
CA ASP A 557 -10.16 10.06 4.51
C ASP A 557 -9.97 8.87 3.54
N VAL A 558 -8.77 8.71 2.94
CA VAL A 558 -8.45 7.57 2.08
C VAL A 558 -8.55 6.23 2.84
N ILE A 559 -8.16 6.19 4.11
CA ILE A 559 -8.29 4.98 4.95
C ILE A 559 -9.77 4.63 5.16
N ILE A 560 -10.61 5.63 5.41
CA ILE A 560 -12.06 5.44 5.55
C ILE A 560 -12.66 4.95 4.24
N LEU A 561 -12.38 5.64 3.15
CA LEU A 561 -12.91 5.33 1.82
C LEU A 561 -12.58 3.90 1.35
N LYS A 562 -11.39 3.41 1.66
CA LYS A 562 -10.98 2.02 1.33
C LYS A 562 -11.69 0.93 2.14
N LYS A 563 -12.30 1.29 3.26
CA LYS A 563 -13.03 0.34 4.12
C LYS A 563 -14.52 0.25 3.78
N LEU A 564 -15.06 1.20 3.02
CA LEU A 564 -16.46 1.21 2.65
C LEU A 564 -16.76 0.11 1.62
N GLY A 565 -17.87 -0.59 1.83
CA GLY A 565 -18.40 -1.55 0.87
C GLY A 565 -19.06 -0.86 -0.32
N GLY A 566 -19.29 -1.62 -1.40
CA GLY A 566 -20.15 -1.18 -2.49
C GLY A 566 -19.62 -0.11 -3.43
N ILE A 567 -18.32 0.06 -3.52
CA ILE A 567 -17.73 0.98 -4.50
C ILE A 567 -17.97 0.46 -5.90
N PHE A 568 -18.81 1.16 -6.67
CA PHE A 568 -19.14 0.80 -8.04
C PHE A 568 -18.03 1.17 -9.02
N LYS A 569 -17.48 2.37 -8.90
CA LYS A 569 -16.35 2.84 -9.71
C LYS A 569 -15.21 3.29 -8.80
N PRO A 570 -14.28 2.41 -8.44
CA PRO A 570 -13.21 2.72 -7.49
C PRO A 570 -12.32 3.89 -7.92
N ASN A 571 -12.13 4.07 -9.23
CA ASN A 571 -11.25 5.10 -9.78
C ASN A 571 -11.73 6.53 -9.54
N ILE A 572 -13.04 6.73 -9.42
CA ILE A 572 -13.68 8.03 -9.17
C ILE A 572 -14.43 8.03 -7.83
N PHE A 573 -14.26 7.00 -7.01
CA PHE A 573 -14.93 6.79 -5.74
C PHE A 573 -16.43 7.02 -5.78
N GLN A 574 -17.04 6.35 -6.72
CA GLN A 574 -18.46 6.38 -6.94
C GLN A 574 -19.08 5.13 -6.30
N TRP A 575 -20.08 5.32 -5.43
CA TRP A 575 -20.82 4.24 -4.78
C TRP A 575 -22.18 4.05 -5.41
N ASN A 576 -22.65 2.82 -5.37
CA ASN A 576 -24.03 2.47 -5.68
C ASN A 576 -24.47 1.33 -4.76
N ASP A 577 -25.46 1.58 -3.92
CA ASP A 577 -25.94 0.62 -2.94
C ASP A 577 -26.54 -0.63 -3.58
N PHE A 578 -27.16 -0.51 -4.77
CA PHE A 578 -27.67 -1.65 -5.53
C PHE A 578 -26.54 -2.51 -6.11
N TYR A 579 -25.43 -1.89 -6.52
CA TYR A 579 -24.25 -2.61 -6.96
C TYR A 579 -23.63 -3.43 -5.83
N SER A 580 -23.66 -2.94 -4.61
CA SER A 580 -23.17 -3.68 -3.44
C SER A 580 -23.87 -5.01 -3.29
N ILE A 581 -25.18 -5.04 -3.47
CA ILE A 581 -25.96 -6.30 -3.42
C ILE A 581 -25.72 -7.14 -4.67
N ASP A 582 -25.59 -6.57 -5.86
CA ASP A 582 -25.26 -7.32 -7.09
C ASP A 582 -23.93 -8.10 -6.93
N VAL A 583 -22.92 -7.51 -6.28
CA VAL A 583 -21.64 -8.17 -5.96
C VAL A 583 -21.83 -9.33 -4.97
N VAL A 584 -22.66 -9.15 -3.93
CA VAL A 584 -22.99 -10.22 -2.98
C VAL A 584 -23.70 -11.37 -3.72
N LEU A 585 -24.65 -11.04 -4.57
CA LEU A 585 -25.39 -12.06 -5.36
C LEU A 585 -24.49 -12.80 -6.36
N GLU A 586 -23.48 -12.14 -6.92
CA GLU A 586 -22.48 -12.79 -7.77
C GLU A 586 -21.68 -13.83 -6.98
N ALA A 587 -21.28 -13.49 -5.75
CA ALA A 587 -20.50 -14.38 -4.88
C ALA A 587 -21.32 -15.59 -4.36
N LEU A 588 -22.64 -15.45 -4.25
CA LEU A 588 -23.55 -16.53 -3.82
C LEU A 588 -23.81 -17.58 -4.93
N PHE A 589 -23.51 -17.25 -6.18
CA PHE A 589 -23.77 -18.16 -7.30
C PHE A 589 -22.82 -19.37 -7.24
N SER A 590 -23.38 -20.56 -7.03
CA SER A 590 -22.65 -21.83 -7.12
C SER A 590 -23.31 -22.77 -8.14
N GLU A 591 -22.52 -23.70 -8.69
CA GLU A 591 -23.03 -24.70 -9.62
C GLU A 591 -23.97 -25.70 -8.94
N ASP A 592 -23.83 -25.89 -7.62
CA ASP A 592 -24.59 -26.84 -6.80
C ASP A 592 -25.92 -26.27 -6.28
N MET A 593 -26.26 -25.04 -6.62
CA MET A 593 -27.53 -24.42 -6.18
C MET A 593 -28.74 -25.03 -6.90
N ASP A 594 -29.83 -25.28 -6.14
CA ASP A 594 -31.07 -25.75 -6.74
C ASP A 594 -31.62 -24.75 -7.77
N ILE A 595 -32.32 -25.25 -8.78
CA ILE A 595 -32.76 -24.50 -9.94
C ILE A 595 -33.74 -23.37 -9.55
N ASP A 596 -34.63 -23.60 -8.58
CA ASP A 596 -35.65 -22.61 -8.20
C ASP A 596 -35.04 -21.43 -7.47
N THR A 597 -34.17 -21.67 -6.50
CA THR A 597 -33.38 -20.66 -5.80
C THR A 597 -32.51 -19.86 -6.79
N ARG A 598 -31.86 -20.55 -7.73
CA ARG A 598 -31.04 -19.93 -8.77
C ARG A 598 -31.85 -18.98 -9.67
N LEU A 599 -33.02 -19.38 -10.10
CA LEU A 599 -33.92 -18.56 -10.93
C LEU A 599 -34.41 -17.32 -10.17
N LYS A 600 -34.76 -17.48 -8.89
CA LYS A 600 -35.17 -16.35 -8.03
C LYS A 600 -34.04 -15.36 -7.85
N ILE A 601 -32.82 -15.82 -7.52
CA ILE A 601 -31.65 -14.94 -7.39
C ILE A 601 -31.35 -14.22 -8.69
N LEU A 602 -31.43 -14.88 -9.87
CA LEU A 602 -31.26 -14.25 -11.18
C LEU A 602 -32.31 -13.16 -11.44
N LYS A 603 -33.56 -13.42 -11.06
CA LYS A 603 -34.64 -12.41 -11.16
C LYS A 603 -34.31 -11.16 -10.34
N TYR A 604 -33.90 -11.34 -9.07
CA TYR A 604 -33.54 -10.21 -8.22
C TYR A 604 -32.27 -9.53 -8.69
N LYS A 605 -31.28 -10.26 -9.15
CA LYS A 605 -30.05 -9.68 -9.74
C LYS A 605 -30.39 -8.76 -10.94
N LYS A 606 -31.30 -9.15 -11.81
CA LYS A 606 -31.80 -8.27 -12.89
C LYS A 606 -32.48 -7.02 -12.34
N LEU A 607 -33.24 -7.14 -11.24
CA LEU A 607 -33.91 -6.01 -10.60
C LEU A 607 -32.91 -5.01 -10.02
N PHE A 608 -31.88 -5.48 -9.31
CA PHE A 608 -30.82 -4.60 -8.77
C PHE A 608 -30.05 -3.93 -9.91
N ARG A 609 -29.70 -4.66 -10.96
CA ARG A 609 -28.97 -4.12 -12.15
C ARG A 609 -29.72 -3.04 -12.90
N LYS A 610 -31.05 -3.06 -12.95
CA LYS A 610 -31.85 -1.97 -13.54
C LYS A 610 -31.64 -0.62 -12.86
N ASN A 611 -31.15 -0.61 -11.60
CA ASN A 611 -30.88 0.59 -10.83
C ASN A 611 -29.41 1.00 -10.82
N LEU A 612 -28.56 0.37 -11.64
CA LEU A 612 -27.14 0.74 -11.78
C LEU A 612 -26.92 1.95 -12.70
N GLY A 613 -27.95 2.38 -13.50
CA GLY A 613 -27.90 3.60 -14.30
C GLY A 613 -28.12 4.87 -13.47
N ASP A 614 -27.56 5.96 -13.83
CA ASP A 614 -27.85 7.39 -13.60
C ASP A 614 -27.76 8.04 -12.21
N ASN A 615 -27.78 7.35 -11.07
CA ASN A 615 -27.75 8.02 -9.76
C ASN A 615 -26.51 7.67 -8.97
N TYR A 616 -25.38 8.26 -9.35
CA TYR A 616 -24.12 8.13 -8.62
C TYR A 616 -23.81 9.42 -7.91
N HIS A 617 -23.59 9.34 -6.59
CA HIS A 617 -22.96 10.42 -5.86
C HIS A 617 -21.45 10.25 -5.95
N ALA A 618 -20.85 10.92 -6.93
CA ALA A 618 -19.42 11.15 -6.90
C ALA A 618 -19.11 12.06 -5.72
N ILE A 619 -18.00 11.83 -5.04
CA ILE A 619 -17.46 12.83 -4.12
C ILE A 619 -17.19 14.06 -4.97
N LYS A 620 -17.89 15.18 -4.67
CA LYS A 620 -17.63 16.44 -5.35
C LYS A 620 -16.16 16.79 -5.13
N GLU A 621 -15.40 16.86 -6.22
CA GLU A 621 -14.10 17.52 -6.18
C GLU A 621 -14.38 18.99 -5.90
N HIS A 622 -14.02 19.47 -4.72
CA HIS A 622 -13.95 20.91 -4.51
C HIS A 622 -12.86 21.46 -5.43
N LYS A 623 -13.30 22.32 -6.34
CA LYS A 623 -12.47 23.12 -7.23
C LYS A 623 -11.47 23.97 -6.45
#